data_cbb959986bf9be9ce69a9aefdc31181b
#
_entry.id   cbb959986bf9be9ce69a9aefdc31181b
#
_cell.length_a   1.000
_cell.length_b   1.000
_cell.length_c   1.000
_cell.angle_alpha   90.00
_cell.angle_beta   90.00
_cell.angle_gamma   90.00
#
_symmetry.space_group_name_H-M   'P 1'
#
loop_
_entity.id
_entity.type
_entity.pdbx_description
1 polymer ?
#
loop_
_entity_poly.entity_id
_entity_poly.type
_entity_poly.pdbx_seq_one_letter_code
_entity_poly.pdbx_strand_id
1 'polypeptide(L)'
;DYNPGECVLAVEDLSVKNHFTGKLSVNHVSFDVKAGEIVCIAGIDGNGQSELVYALTGLTPTESGSIHLKGQDFTHMSIRERNTHGLGHIPEDRHKHGLVLDYDLAYNTVLQSYFEKKFQNHGFLKEREIYSYADGLIQSFDIRCGQGGKTISRSMSGGNQQKIIIAREIDRNPDLLIAVQPTRGLDVGAIE
;
A
#
# COMPACT_ATOMS: atom_id res chain seq x y z
N ASP A 1 -27.23 1.61 -5.27
CA ASP A 1 -27.33 3.09 -5.34
C ASP A 1 -26.02 3.67 -4.85
N TYR A 2 -25.28 4.33 -5.76
CA TYR A 2 -24.05 5.05 -5.44
C TYR A 2 -24.42 6.34 -4.68
N ASN A 3 -24.05 6.40 -3.41
CA ASN A 3 -24.21 7.59 -2.59
C ASN A 3 -22.83 8.03 -2.08
N PRO A 4 -22.13 8.91 -2.81
CA PRO A 4 -20.79 9.33 -2.45
C PRO A 4 -20.82 10.07 -1.10
N GLY A 5 -19.95 9.64 -0.20
CA GLY A 5 -19.75 10.29 1.09
C GLY A 5 -18.93 11.58 1.00
N GLU A 6 -18.31 11.96 2.11
CA GLU A 6 -17.41 13.12 2.17
C GLU A 6 -16.14 12.87 1.35
N CYS A 7 -15.48 13.95 0.92
CA CYS A 7 -14.20 13.88 0.24
C CYS A 7 -13.12 13.27 1.16
N VAL A 8 -12.52 12.18 0.71
CA VAL A 8 -11.43 11.47 1.41
C VAL A 8 -10.08 11.92 0.89
N LEU A 9 -9.90 11.95 -0.43
CA LEU A 9 -8.68 12.44 -1.07
C LEU A 9 -8.98 13.65 -1.94
N ALA A 10 -8.22 14.71 -1.77
CA ALA A 10 -8.19 15.84 -2.70
C ALA A 10 -6.76 16.05 -3.20
N VAL A 11 -6.60 16.06 -4.52
CA VAL A 11 -5.35 16.36 -5.22
C VAL A 11 -5.58 17.60 -6.06
N GLU A 12 -4.75 18.62 -5.85
CA GLU A 12 -4.92 19.92 -6.49
C GLU A 12 -3.63 20.34 -7.19
N ASP A 13 -3.74 20.59 -8.50
CA ASP A 13 -2.68 21.14 -9.37
C ASP A 13 -1.34 20.38 -9.26
N LEU A 14 -1.40 19.06 -9.06
CA LEU A 14 -0.26 18.22 -8.76
C LEU A 14 0.63 18.05 -9.98
N SER A 15 1.93 18.35 -9.81
CA SER A 15 2.95 18.07 -10.80
C SER A 15 4.08 17.24 -10.19
N VAL A 16 4.56 16.24 -10.94
CA VAL A 16 5.60 15.30 -10.50
C VAL A 16 6.60 15.10 -11.63
N LYS A 17 7.89 15.20 -11.32
CA LYS A 17 8.96 14.91 -12.26
C LYS A 17 9.31 13.43 -12.28
N ASN A 18 9.57 12.92 -13.47
CA ASN A 18 10.22 11.62 -13.61
C ASN A 18 11.68 11.74 -13.14
N HIS A 19 12.07 10.89 -12.22
CA HIS A 19 13.38 10.93 -11.58
C HIS A 19 14.56 10.73 -12.56
N PHE A 20 14.34 9.96 -13.61
CA PHE A 20 15.40 9.65 -14.59
C PHE A 20 15.54 10.71 -15.68
N THR A 21 14.44 11.28 -16.15
CA THR A 21 14.44 12.22 -17.28
C THR A 21 14.40 13.68 -16.83
N GLY A 22 14.02 13.95 -15.58
CA GLY A 22 13.81 15.31 -15.06
C GLY A 22 12.60 16.03 -15.66
N LYS A 23 11.85 15.38 -16.56
CA LYS A 23 10.65 15.95 -17.18
C LYS A 23 9.42 15.72 -16.32
N LEU A 24 8.43 16.59 -16.43
CA LEU A 24 7.12 16.37 -15.80
C LEU A 24 6.44 15.16 -16.44
N SER A 25 6.16 14.14 -15.60
CA SER A 25 5.33 12.98 -15.97
C SER A 25 3.89 13.14 -15.52
N VAL A 26 3.68 13.85 -14.41
CA VAL A 26 2.37 14.33 -13.96
C VAL A 26 2.41 15.85 -14.09
N ASN A 27 1.43 16.43 -14.76
CA ASN A 27 1.44 17.84 -15.12
C ASN A 27 0.08 18.48 -14.82
N HIS A 28 0.02 19.26 -13.72
CA HIS A 28 -1.16 20.00 -13.28
C HIS A 28 -2.43 19.13 -13.14
N VAL A 29 -2.32 17.98 -12.47
CA VAL A 29 -3.42 17.03 -12.30
C VAL A 29 -4.21 17.36 -11.04
N SER A 30 -5.54 17.44 -11.18
CA SER A 30 -6.47 17.62 -10.06
C SER A 30 -7.59 16.59 -10.13
N PHE A 31 -7.90 15.97 -8.99
CA PHE A 31 -9.04 15.07 -8.83
C PHE A 31 -9.36 14.89 -7.35
N ASP A 32 -10.53 14.39 -7.06
CA ASP A 32 -10.96 14.00 -5.71
C ASP A 32 -11.46 12.56 -5.69
N VAL A 33 -11.45 11.95 -4.49
CA VAL A 33 -12.03 10.64 -4.21
C VAL A 33 -12.89 10.76 -2.95
N LYS A 34 -14.11 10.27 -3.02
CA LYS A 34 -15.09 10.31 -1.92
C LYS A 34 -15.15 8.99 -1.17
N ALA A 35 -15.62 9.03 0.06
CA ALA A 35 -15.86 7.83 0.85
C ALA A 35 -16.83 6.89 0.13
N GLY A 36 -16.46 5.60 0.05
CA GLY A 36 -17.22 4.57 -0.68
C GLY A 36 -17.07 4.62 -2.20
N GLU A 37 -16.18 5.48 -2.72
CA GLU A 37 -15.93 5.60 -4.16
C GLU A 37 -14.73 4.75 -4.58
N ILE A 38 -14.81 4.19 -5.79
CA ILE A 38 -13.69 3.54 -6.48
C ILE A 38 -13.37 4.38 -7.72
N VAL A 39 -12.23 5.05 -7.70
CA VAL A 39 -11.70 5.80 -8.83
C VAL A 39 -10.66 4.97 -9.56
N CYS A 40 -10.84 4.76 -10.85
CA CYS A 40 -9.89 4.02 -11.69
C CYS A 40 -9.07 4.98 -12.54
N ILE A 41 -7.75 4.93 -12.43
CA ILE A 41 -6.83 5.66 -13.29
C ILE A 41 -6.27 4.70 -14.33
N ALA A 42 -6.72 4.84 -15.57
CA ALA A 42 -6.31 4.01 -16.70
C ALA A 42 -5.39 4.79 -17.63
N GLY A 43 -4.47 4.10 -18.29
CA GLY A 43 -3.56 4.70 -19.27
C GLY A 43 -2.58 3.68 -19.83
N ILE A 44 -1.85 4.12 -20.85
CA ILE A 44 -0.74 3.34 -21.42
C ILE A 44 0.46 3.44 -20.47
N ASP A 45 1.19 2.34 -20.33
CA ASP A 45 2.40 2.29 -19.50
C ASP A 45 3.39 3.41 -19.86
N GLY A 46 3.97 4.03 -18.83
CA GLY A 46 4.90 5.15 -18.99
C GLY A 46 4.25 6.55 -19.09
N ASN A 47 2.94 6.68 -18.92
CA ASN A 47 2.24 7.98 -18.99
C ASN A 47 2.06 8.67 -17.63
N GLY A 48 2.90 8.37 -16.63
CA GLY A 48 2.93 9.08 -15.37
C GLY A 48 2.10 8.44 -14.24
N GLN A 49 1.42 7.30 -14.48
CA GLN A 49 0.64 6.63 -13.44
C GLN A 49 1.52 6.21 -12.24
N SER A 50 2.69 5.65 -12.51
CA SER A 50 3.63 5.24 -11.44
C SER A 50 4.13 6.45 -10.65
N GLU A 51 4.49 7.55 -11.33
CA GLU A 51 4.92 8.78 -10.67
C GLU A 51 3.80 9.42 -9.84
N LEU A 52 2.56 9.38 -10.32
CA LEU A 52 1.41 9.83 -9.55
C LEU A 52 1.25 9.00 -8.27
N VAL A 53 1.27 7.67 -8.37
CA VAL A 53 1.20 6.78 -7.21
C VAL A 53 2.36 7.02 -6.25
N TYR A 54 3.58 7.19 -6.75
CA TYR A 54 4.75 7.45 -5.90
C TYR A 54 4.64 8.79 -5.16
N ALA A 55 4.09 9.81 -5.79
CA ALA A 55 3.83 11.09 -5.13
C ALA A 55 2.74 10.95 -4.06
N LEU A 56 1.63 10.28 -4.36
CA LEU A 56 0.53 10.04 -3.41
C LEU A 56 0.98 9.21 -2.20
N THR A 57 1.89 8.26 -2.39
CA THR A 57 2.40 7.37 -1.32
C THR A 57 3.64 7.91 -0.61
N GLY A 58 4.22 9.02 -1.09
CA GLY A 58 5.41 9.63 -0.51
C GLY A 58 6.74 8.99 -0.92
N LEU A 59 6.73 8.11 -1.93
CA LEU A 59 7.93 7.49 -2.51
C LEU A 59 8.74 8.48 -3.37
N THR A 60 8.09 9.52 -3.88
CA THR A 60 8.71 10.60 -4.67
C THR A 60 8.14 11.94 -4.22
N PRO A 61 8.95 13.00 -4.10
CA PRO A 61 8.45 14.33 -3.79
C PRO A 61 7.62 14.90 -4.94
N THR A 62 6.70 15.79 -4.61
CA THR A 62 5.94 16.59 -5.58
C THR A 62 6.77 17.78 -6.02
N GLU A 63 6.61 18.21 -7.28
CA GLU A 63 7.20 19.46 -7.79
C GLU A 63 6.33 20.67 -7.42
N SER A 64 5.02 20.52 -7.55
CA SER A 64 4.02 21.55 -7.19
C SER A 64 2.67 20.88 -6.89
N GLY A 65 1.73 21.66 -6.40
CA GLY A 65 0.39 21.22 -6.04
C GLY A 65 0.31 20.69 -4.62
N SER A 66 -0.85 20.15 -4.26
CA SER A 66 -1.11 19.65 -2.92
C SER A 66 -1.90 18.34 -2.90
N ILE A 67 -1.71 17.58 -1.83
CA ILE A 67 -2.38 16.30 -1.57
C ILE A 67 -2.99 16.41 -0.18
N HIS A 68 -4.31 16.25 -0.05
CA HIS A 68 -5.01 16.24 1.23
C HIS A 68 -5.77 14.93 1.42
N LEU A 69 -5.63 14.32 2.58
CA LEU A 69 -6.41 13.15 3.00
C LEU A 69 -7.27 13.55 4.20
N LYS A 70 -8.60 13.46 4.05
CA LYS A 70 -9.58 13.87 5.06
C LYS A 70 -9.32 15.30 5.60
N GLY A 71 -8.97 16.21 4.69
CA GLY A 71 -8.66 17.61 5.00
C GLY A 71 -7.26 17.86 5.59
N GLN A 72 -6.48 16.82 5.86
CA GLN A 72 -5.11 16.95 6.36
C GLN A 72 -4.12 17.03 5.21
N ASP A 73 -3.18 17.95 5.26
CA ASP A 73 -2.12 18.10 4.25
C ASP A 73 -1.12 16.96 4.32
N PHE A 74 -1.07 16.16 3.27
CA PHE A 74 -0.17 15.01 3.07
C PHE A 74 1.01 15.34 2.16
N THR A 75 1.05 16.51 1.55
CA THR A 75 1.98 16.85 0.46
C THR A 75 3.44 16.54 0.81
N HIS A 76 3.86 16.87 2.02
CA HIS A 76 5.24 16.68 2.48
C HIS A 76 5.40 15.63 3.59
N MET A 77 4.35 14.90 3.93
CA MET A 77 4.44 13.84 4.92
C MET A 77 5.33 12.69 4.44
N SER A 78 6.10 12.13 5.36
CA SER A 78 6.87 10.90 5.14
C SER A 78 5.95 9.69 4.89
N ILE A 79 6.48 8.63 4.31
CA ILE A 79 5.74 7.37 4.10
C ILE A 79 5.12 6.86 5.40
N ARG A 80 5.87 6.91 6.52
CA ARG A 80 5.37 6.47 7.83
C ARG A 80 4.19 7.32 8.29
N GLU A 81 4.29 8.63 8.19
CA GLU A 81 3.20 9.53 8.57
C GLU A 81 1.95 9.25 7.73
N ARG A 82 2.08 9.12 6.40
CA ARG A 82 0.95 8.77 5.53
C ARG A 82 0.31 7.45 5.94
N ASN A 83 1.11 6.42 6.20
CA ASN A 83 0.61 5.12 6.64
C ASN A 83 -0.10 5.18 7.99
N THR A 84 0.40 5.96 8.94
CA THR A 84 -0.22 6.10 10.27
C THR A 84 -1.50 6.95 10.24
N HIS A 85 -1.68 7.78 9.20
CA HIS A 85 -2.86 8.60 8.99
C HIS A 85 -3.85 8.00 7.98
N GLY A 86 -3.81 6.68 7.78
CA GLY A 86 -4.86 5.97 7.07
C GLY A 86 -4.64 5.75 5.58
N LEU A 87 -3.42 5.94 5.05
CA LEU A 87 -3.09 5.55 3.68
C LEU A 87 -2.64 4.09 3.62
N GLY A 88 -3.30 3.27 2.81
CA GLY A 88 -2.88 1.93 2.43
C GLY A 88 -2.36 1.90 0.99
N HIS A 89 -1.37 1.04 0.71
CA HIS A 89 -0.78 0.93 -0.62
C HIS A 89 -0.46 -0.52 -1.00
N ILE A 90 -1.11 -1.00 -2.05
CA ILE A 90 -0.76 -2.25 -2.72
C ILE A 90 0.09 -1.88 -3.95
N PRO A 91 1.42 -2.11 -3.92
CA PRO A 91 2.32 -1.67 -4.97
C PRO A 91 2.24 -2.54 -6.21
N GLU A 92 2.60 -1.97 -7.37
CA GLU A 92 2.73 -2.71 -8.63
C GLU A 92 3.82 -3.79 -8.57
N ASP A 93 5.00 -3.42 -8.07
CA ASP A 93 6.12 -4.33 -7.86
C ASP A 93 6.21 -4.77 -6.40
N ARG A 94 5.68 -5.97 -6.14
CA ARG A 94 5.67 -6.57 -4.80
C ARG A 94 7.06 -6.88 -4.26
N HIS A 95 8.05 -7.12 -5.11
CA HIS A 95 9.41 -7.44 -4.68
C HIS A 95 10.22 -6.18 -4.35
N LYS A 96 9.94 -5.08 -5.04
CA LYS A 96 10.64 -3.81 -4.82
C LYS A 96 10.04 -3.01 -3.64
N HIS A 97 8.72 -3.00 -3.53
CA HIS A 97 8.00 -2.12 -2.59
C HIS A 97 7.04 -2.84 -1.64
N GLY A 98 6.78 -4.13 -1.85
CA GLY A 98 5.77 -4.87 -1.09
C GLY A 98 6.33 -5.76 0.01
N LEU A 99 7.40 -6.49 -0.25
CA LEU A 99 7.93 -7.54 0.62
C LEU A 99 9.44 -7.45 0.76
N VAL A 100 9.96 -7.88 1.92
CA VAL A 100 11.35 -8.27 2.10
C VAL A 100 11.40 -9.80 1.91
N LEU A 101 11.90 -10.24 0.75
CA LEU A 101 11.79 -11.64 0.32
C LEU A 101 12.49 -12.63 1.25
N ASP A 102 13.57 -12.22 1.90
CA ASP A 102 14.34 -13.06 2.82
C ASP A 102 13.79 -13.06 4.25
N TYR A 103 12.77 -12.25 4.53
CA TYR A 103 12.02 -12.32 5.77
C TYR A 103 10.92 -13.38 5.67
N ASP A 104 10.55 -13.92 6.82
CA ASP A 104 9.36 -14.76 6.93
C ASP A 104 8.07 -13.94 6.79
N LEU A 105 6.94 -14.63 6.71
CA LEU A 105 5.64 -13.99 6.56
C LEU A 105 5.31 -13.10 7.76
N ALA A 106 5.62 -13.56 8.98
CA ALA A 106 5.26 -12.82 10.18
C ALA A 106 5.91 -11.44 10.19
N TYR A 107 7.18 -11.33 9.90
CA TYR A 107 7.85 -10.02 9.81
C TYR A 107 7.37 -9.19 8.63
N ASN A 108 7.01 -9.81 7.51
CA ASN A 108 6.43 -9.09 6.37
C ASN A 108 5.03 -8.51 6.68
N THR A 109 4.24 -9.12 7.57
CA THR A 109 2.94 -8.56 7.96
C THR A 109 3.05 -7.28 8.77
N VAL A 110 4.15 -7.09 9.49
CA VAL A 110 4.33 -5.94 10.40
C VAL A 110 5.34 -4.90 9.91
N LEU A 111 5.84 -5.00 8.67
CA LEU A 111 6.84 -4.07 8.12
C LEU A 111 6.50 -2.59 8.31
N GLN A 112 5.22 -2.25 8.25
CA GLN A 112 4.74 -0.87 8.34
C GLN A 112 4.17 -0.51 9.71
N SER A 113 4.05 -1.48 10.64
CA SER A 113 3.42 -1.32 11.96
C SER A 113 4.26 -1.85 13.12
N TYR A 114 5.47 -2.37 12.87
CA TYR A 114 6.33 -2.97 13.89
C TYR A 114 6.60 -2.06 15.10
N PHE A 115 6.53 -0.73 14.92
CA PHE A 115 6.75 0.26 15.96
C PHE A 115 5.54 0.45 16.90
N GLU A 116 4.39 -0.11 16.57
CA GLU A 116 3.20 -0.03 17.40
C GLU A 116 3.37 -0.82 18.71
N LYS A 117 2.77 -0.33 19.79
CA LYS A 117 2.84 -0.98 21.12
C LYS A 117 2.33 -2.43 21.11
N LYS A 118 1.50 -2.79 20.15
CA LYS A 118 1.05 -4.16 19.93
C LYS A 118 2.22 -5.09 19.62
N PHE A 119 3.18 -4.64 18.78
CA PHE A 119 4.26 -5.46 18.26
C PHE A 119 5.63 -5.19 18.89
N GLN A 120 5.77 -4.16 19.74
CA GLN A 120 7.03 -3.87 20.41
C GLN A 120 6.80 -3.35 21.84
N ASN A 121 7.86 -3.46 22.68
CA ASN A 121 7.92 -2.86 23.98
C ASN A 121 9.33 -2.32 24.22
N HIS A 122 9.47 -0.99 24.44
CA HIS A 122 10.75 -0.31 24.63
C HIS A 122 11.81 -0.64 23.55
N GLY A 123 11.37 -0.78 22.29
CA GLY A 123 12.25 -1.10 21.16
C GLY A 123 12.52 -2.59 20.93
N PHE A 124 12.03 -3.47 21.79
CA PHE A 124 12.12 -4.93 21.62
C PHE A 124 10.87 -5.47 20.97
N LEU A 125 11.02 -6.23 19.88
CA LEU A 125 9.90 -6.84 19.19
C LEU A 125 9.26 -7.96 20.03
N LYS A 126 7.95 -8.01 20.02
CA LYS A 126 7.13 -9.05 20.66
C LYS A 126 6.88 -10.17 19.64
N GLU A 127 7.83 -11.06 19.47
CA GLU A 127 7.75 -12.12 18.44
C GLU A 127 6.48 -12.93 18.52
N ARG A 128 6.07 -13.34 19.72
CA ARG A 128 4.83 -14.11 19.91
C ARG A 128 3.61 -13.39 19.34
N GLU A 129 3.49 -12.09 19.57
CA GLU A 129 2.38 -11.27 19.08
C GLU A 129 2.42 -11.11 17.56
N ILE A 130 3.64 -10.95 17.00
CA ILE A 130 3.86 -10.84 15.56
C ILE A 130 3.47 -12.14 14.86
N TYR A 131 3.92 -13.30 15.35
CA TYR A 131 3.54 -14.59 14.76
C TYR A 131 2.06 -14.89 14.91
N SER A 132 1.46 -14.61 16.08
CA SER A 132 0.01 -14.78 16.28
C SER A 132 -0.81 -13.91 15.32
N TYR A 133 -0.38 -12.68 15.11
CA TYR A 133 -1.02 -11.77 14.16
C TYR A 133 -0.93 -12.29 12.72
N ALA A 134 0.26 -12.73 12.31
CA ALA A 134 0.47 -13.31 10.99
C ALA A 134 -0.38 -14.56 10.75
N ASP A 135 -0.47 -15.46 11.73
CA ASP A 135 -1.28 -16.67 11.62
C ASP A 135 -2.78 -16.33 11.48
N GLY A 136 -3.25 -15.28 12.14
CA GLY A 136 -4.59 -14.75 11.95
C GLY A 136 -4.84 -14.26 10.51
N LEU A 137 -3.90 -13.49 9.93
CA LEU A 137 -4.01 -13.04 8.54
C LEU A 137 -3.95 -14.20 7.55
N ILE A 138 -3.05 -15.17 7.77
CA ILE A 138 -2.91 -16.37 6.94
C ILE A 138 -4.24 -17.11 6.87
N GLN A 139 -4.92 -17.28 7.99
CA GLN A 139 -6.21 -17.95 8.06
C GLN A 139 -7.32 -17.12 7.41
N SER A 140 -7.40 -15.81 7.70
CA SER A 140 -8.49 -14.95 7.22
C SER A 140 -8.46 -14.72 5.70
N PHE A 141 -7.28 -14.74 5.10
CA PHE A 141 -7.07 -14.47 3.67
C PHE A 141 -6.72 -15.73 2.85
N ASP A 142 -6.87 -16.92 3.43
CA ASP A 142 -6.54 -18.21 2.78
C ASP A 142 -5.15 -18.17 2.11
N ILE A 143 -4.12 -17.81 2.88
CA ILE A 143 -2.75 -17.74 2.39
C ILE A 143 -2.12 -19.11 2.52
N ARG A 144 -1.73 -19.72 1.40
CA ARG A 144 -1.11 -21.05 1.39
C ARG A 144 0.39 -20.94 1.65
N CYS A 145 0.84 -21.46 2.77
CA CYS A 145 2.22 -21.44 3.21
C CYS A 145 2.56 -22.73 3.98
N GLY A 146 3.81 -23.18 3.88
CA GLY A 146 4.22 -24.50 4.42
C GLY A 146 4.45 -24.52 5.93
N GLN A 147 4.80 -23.39 6.54
CA GLN A 147 5.20 -23.30 7.96
C GLN A 147 4.52 -22.12 8.69
N GLY A 148 3.30 -21.74 8.28
CA GLY A 148 2.58 -20.60 8.84
C GLY A 148 3.40 -19.32 8.73
N GLY A 149 3.37 -18.48 9.76
CA GLY A 149 4.11 -17.21 9.83
C GLY A 149 5.63 -17.35 9.67
N LYS A 150 6.21 -18.54 9.86
CA LYS A 150 7.65 -18.82 9.70
C LYS A 150 8.08 -19.12 8.26
N THR A 151 7.13 -19.19 7.33
CA THR A 151 7.43 -19.43 5.90
C THR A 151 8.22 -18.26 5.34
N ILE A 152 9.39 -18.52 4.76
CA ILE A 152 10.19 -17.48 4.10
C ILE A 152 9.48 -17.02 2.83
N SER A 153 9.28 -15.71 2.68
CA SER A 153 8.45 -15.13 1.62
C SER A 153 8.95 -15.45 0.22
N ARG A 154 10.26 -15.59 0.02
CA ARG A 154 10.86 -15.99 -1.27
C ARG A 154 10.41 -17.37 -1.74
N SER A 155 10.11 -18.29 -0.83
CA SER A 155 9.70 -19.67 -1.17
C SER A 155 8.24 -19.79 -1.59
N MET A 156 7.47 -18.71 -1.50
CA MET A 156 6.05 -18.72 -1.80
C MET A 156 5.75 -18.44 -3.27
N SER A 157 4.60 -18.92 -3.74
CA SER A 157 4.09 -18.54 -5.06
C SER A 157 3.78 -17.05 -5.12
N GLY A 158 3.87 -16.46 -6.32
CA GLY A 158 3.55 -15.04 -6.52
C GLY A 158 2.16 -14.65 -6.06
N GLY A 159 1.18 -15.54 -6.22
CA GLY A 159 -0.19 -15.32 -5.74
C GLY A 159 -0.27 -15.23 -4.21
N ASN A 160 0.40 -16.13 -3.48
CA ASN A 160 0.41 -16.06 -2.01
C ASN A 160 1.25 -14.88 -1.49
N GLN A 161 2.32 -14.49 -2.19
CA GLN A 161 3.04 -13.25 -1.89
C GLN A 161 2.13 -12.02 -2.05
N GLN A 162 1.29 -11.99 -3.08
CA GLN A 162 0.34 -10.91 -3.29
C GLN A 162 -0.74 -10.89 -2.21
N LYS A 163 -1.28 -12.06 -1.84
CA LYS A 163 -2.27 -12.19 -0.77
C LYS A 163 -1.78 -11.63 0.56
N ILE A 164 -0.51 -11.83 0.94
CA ILE A 164 0.01 -11.29 2.20
C ILE A 164 0.11 -9.76 2.18
N ILE A 165 0.44 -9.15 1.03
CA ILE A 165 0.44 -7.70 0.89
C ILE A 165 -0.98 -7.16 1.03
N ILE A 166 -1.94 -7.75 0.31
CA ILE A 166 -3.36 -7.37 0.36
C ILE A 166 -3.89 -7.50 1.79
N ALA A 167 -3.63 -8.65 2.45
CA ALA A 167 -4.06 -8.91 3.81
C ALA A 167 -3.55 -7.84 4.78
N ARG A 168 -2.25 -7.55 4.74
CA ARG A 168 -1.62 -6.52 5.56
C ARG A 168 -2.23 -5.14 5.36
N GLU A 169 -2.44 -4.73 4.12
CA GLU A 169 -2.97 -3.39 3.83
C GLU A 169 -4.45 -3.26 4.18
N ILE A 170 -5.26 -4.29 3.94
CA ILE A 170 -6.70 -4.28 4.27
C ILE A 170 -6.92 -4.38 5.78
N ASP A 171 -6.19 -5.24 6.51
CA ASP A 171 -6.37 -5.43 7.96
C ASP A 171 -6.09 -4.15 8.77
N ARG A 172 -5.26 -3.26 8.23
CA ARG A 172 -5.00 -1.94 8.82
C ARG A 172 -6.19 -0.99 8.71
N ASN A 173 -7.24 -1.36 7.99
CA ASN A 173 -8.45 -0.57 7.76
C ASN A 173 -8.14 0.87 7.31
N PRO A 174 -7.49 1.06 6.16
CA PRO A 174 -7.09 2.37 5.69
C PRO A 174 -8.31 3.23 5.31
N ASP A 175 -8.20 4.54 5.49
CA ASP A 175 -9.18 5.51 5.00
C ASP A 175 -9.16 5.62 3.46
N LEU A 176 -7.97 5.45 2.87
CA LEU A 176 -7.74 5.40 1.42
C LEU A 176 -6.82 4.24 1.09
N LEU A 177 -7.22 3.38 0.16
CA LEU A 177 -6.38 2.31 -0.39
C LEU A 177 -6.01 2.63 -1.83
N ILE A 178 -4.72 2.78 -2.10
CA ILE A 178 -4.17 2.88 -3.45
C ILE A 178 -3.72 1.49 -3.88
N ALA A 179 -4.39 0.92 -4.89
CA ALA A 179 -4.09 -0.42 -5.39
C ALA A 179 -3.60 -0.36 -6.84
N VAL A 180 -2.36 -0.77 -7.09
CA VAL A 180 -1.79 -0.78 -8.43
C VAL A 180 -1.70 -2.22 -8.91
N GLN A 181 -2.48 -2.56 -9.94
CA GLN A 181 -2.58 -3.91 -10.51
C GLN A 181 -2.70 -5.01 -9.43
N PRO A 182 -3.66 -4.91 -8.48
CA PRO A 182 -3.72 -5.77 -7.30
C PRO A 182 -3.87 -7.26 -7.63
N THR A 183 -4.39 -7.59 -8.81
CA THR A 183 -4.59 -8.96 -9.29
C THR A 183 -3.41 -9.51 -10.07
N ARG A 184 -2.33 -8.75 -10.26
CA ARG A 184 -1.17 -9.17 -11.05
C ARG A 184 -0.49 -10.40 -10.44
N GLY A 185 -0.48 -11.50 -11.23
CA GLY A 185 0.14 -12.76 -10.84
C GLY A 185 -0.70 -13.61 -9.89
N LEU A 186 -2.00 -13.29 -9.74
CA LEU A 186 -2.98 -14.19 -9.16
C LEU A 186 -3.49 -15.15 -10.24
N ASP A 187 -3.76 -16.40 -9.86
CA ASP A 187 -4.53 -17.33 -10.69
C ASP A 187 -6.03 -16.98 -10.60
N VAL A 188 -6.80 -17.45 -11.58
CA VAL A 188 -8.23 -17.13 -11.68
C VAL A 188 -8.99 -17.52 -10.41
N GLY A 189 -8.64 -18.62 -9.76
CA GLY A 189 -9.28 -19.07 -8.51
C GLY A 189 -8.88 -18.26 -7.26
N ALA A 190 -7.98 -17.30 -7.37
CA ALA A 190 -7.60 -16.40 -6.29
C ALA A 190 -8.21 -15.00 -6.43
N ILE A 191 -8.97 -14.77 -7.53
CA ILE A 191 -9.62 -13.48 -7.84
C ILE A 191 -11.09 -13.50 -7.39
N GLU A 192 -11.67 -14.69 -7.18
CA GLU A 192 -13.02 -14.89 -6.61
C GLU A 192 -13.00 -14.82 -5.08
#